data_b086fdc0034e6c86cfc5848783c6589e
#
_entry.id   b086fdc0034e6c86cfc5848783c6589e
#
_cell.length_a   1.000
_cell.length_b   1.000
_cell.length_c   1.000
_cell.angle_alpha   90.00
_cell.angle_beta   90.00
_cell.angle_gamma   90.00
#
_symmetry.space_group_name_H-M   'P 1'
#
loop_
_entity.id
_entity.type
_entity.pdbx_description
1 polymer ?
#
loop_
_entity_poly.entity_id
_entity_poly.type
_entity_poly.pdbx_seq_one_letter_code
_entity_poly.pdbx_strand_id
1 'polypeptide(L)'
;MLDSYKVLEFPRILNHIAGTCRTEIAKKKILHLEMYDNLADLNEEQNRLEEAMTIHRIMGTLPLAPLNDISAYLAKAKMDGILAPEELMAIDHMLENIFQVTSYFNAYEGDIILLRDLVEGLEGDNGLHIEINRCIMPDGSISDHASETLYRIRKSMHALEGRIRHSMEGYLKSEKNSLSMDTLSSKNDRLVLAVKAPHKNEIKGLVHATSASGQTFFIEPESVVVMNNELNELKSQEQTEINKILQSLTRRVKYNYTRFYFDQELMSELDFIFAKARFGCDYDCVKPDINETGVLSLKQARHPLIDQEKIVPNDIIIDGKMLMITGSNTGGKTVALKTAGLLSLMAISGLAVPAIDALQLHQR
;
A
#
# COMPACT_ATOMS: atom_id res chain seq x y z
N MET A 1 3.16 -33.62 8.45
CA MET A 1 3.03 -32.70 7.31
C MET A 1 4.07 -31.57 7.32
N LEU A 2 4.22 -30.77 8.38
CA LEU A 2 5.19 -29.64 8.44
C LEU A 2 6.66 -30.03 8.16
N ASP A 3 7.11 -31.24 8.57
CA ASP A 3 8.48 -31.69 8.30
C ASP A 3 8.71 -32.05 6.82
N SER A 4 7.70 -32.62 6.14
CA SER A 4 7.79 -32.94 4.71
C SER A 4 7.92 -31.68 3.85
N TYR A 5 7.18 -30.61 4.19
CA TYR A 5 7.26 -29.30 3.49
C TYR A 5 8.67 -28.71 3.55
N LYS A 6 9.34 -28.81 4.71
CA LYS A 6 10.71 -28.33 4.90
C LYS A 6 11.72 -29.17 4.11
N VAL A 7 11.57 -30.50 4.13
CA VAL A 7 12.47 -31.42 3.40
C VAL A 7 12.38 -31.19 1.88
N LEU A 8 11.17 -30.90 1.36
CA LEU A 8 10.92 -30.58 -0.04
C LEU A 8 11.24 -29.12 -0.41
N GLU A 9 11.63 -28.30 0.57
CA GLU A 9 11.95 -26.87 0.38
C GLU A 9 10.77 -26.03 -0.13
N PHE A 10 9.52 -26.49 0.04
CA PHE A 10 8.30 -25.78 -0.37
C PHE A 10 8.18 -24.38 0.22
N PRO A 11 8.52 -24.12 1.51
CA PRO A 11 8.51 -22.76 2.04
C PRO A 11 9.42 -21.78 1.30
N ARG A 12 10.47 -22.24 0.61
CA ARG A 12 11.33 -21.38 -0.22
C ARG A 12 10.60 -20.92 -1.47
N ILE A 13 9.77 -21.80 -2.07
CA ILE A 13 8.91 -21.45 -3.20
C ILE A 13 7.88 -20.42 -2.75
N LEU A 14 7.19 -20.68 -1.63
CA LEU A 14 6.20 -19.74 -1.09
C LEU A 14 6.81 -18.37 -0.77
N ASN A 15 8.00 -18.32 -0.17
CA ASN A 15 8.69 -17.05 0.09
C ASN A 15 9.06 -16.32 -1.21
N HIS A 16 9.46 -17.05 -2.27
CA HIS A 16 9.76 -16.45 -3.56
C HIS A 16 8.50 -15.80 -4.17
N ILE A 17 7.38 -16.53 -4.21
CA ILE A 17 6.10 -16.01 -4.71
C ILE A 17 5.61 -14.85 -3.86
N ALA A 18 5.63 -14.97 -2.51
CA ALA A 18 5.21 -13.93 -1.58
C ALA A 18 6.01 -12.63 -1.73
N GLY A 19 7.30 -12.74 -2.13
CA GLY A 19 8.14 -11.58 -2.43
C GLY A 19 7.69 -10.77 -3.64
N THR A 20 6.83 -11.31 -4.50
CA THR A 20 6.27 -10.62 -5.67
C THR A 20 4.90 -10.01 -5.41
N CYS A 21 4.22 -10.37 -4.31
CA CYS A 21 2.92 -9.81 -3.93
C CYS A 21 3.00 -8.30 -3.68
N ARG A 22 1.94 -7.61 -4.00
CA ARG A 22 1.75 -6.15 -3.83
C ARG A 22 0.88 -5.79 -2.63
N THR A 23 0.12 -6.77 -2.10
CA THR A 23 -0.74 -6.61 -0.94
C THR A 23 -0.26 -7.50 0.20
N GLU A 24 -0.36 -7.02 1.45
CA GLU A 24 -0.01 -7.83 2.62
C GLU A 24 -0.98 -9.01 2.82
N ILE A 25 -2.22 -8.89 2.36
CA ILE A 25 -3.23 -9.95 2.43
C ILE A 25 -2.82 -11.11 1.50
N ALA A 26 -2.51 -10.83 0.22
CA ALA A 26 -2.05 -11.85 -0.72
C ALA A 26 -0.75 -12.50 -0.26
N LYS A 27 0.19 -11.72 0.25
CA LYS A 27 1.44 -12.23 0.80
C LYS A 27 1.23 -13.22 1.94
N LYS A 28 0.32 -12.90 2.87
CA LYS A 28 -0.05 -13.81 3.96
C LYS A 28 -0.72 -15.08 3.42
N LYS A 29 -1.64 -14.96 2.44
CA LYS A 29 -2.28 -16.12 1.79
C LYS A 29 -1.23 -17.04 1.16
N ILE A 30 -0.26 -16.52 0.42
CA ILE A 30 0.84 -17.31 -0.18
C ILE A 30 1.67 -18.02 0.88
N LEU A 31 2.07 -17.33 1.95
CA LEU A 31 2.92 -17.93 3.00
C LEU A 31 2.21 -19.04 3.79
N HIS A 32 0.89 -19.05 3.81
CA HIS A 32 0.05 -20.05 4.47
C HIS A 32 -0.67 -20.97 3.46
N LEU A 33 -0.16 -21.03 2.21
CA LEU A 33 -0.74 -21.89 1.20
C LEU A 33 -0.63 -23.36 1.61
N GLU A 34 -1.76 -24.05 1.62
CA GLU A 34 -1.89 -25.47 1.97
C GLU A 34 -2.39 -26.28 0.76
N MET A 35 -2.41 -27.59 0.91
CA MET A 35 -2.98 -28.47 -0.10
C MET A 35 -4.50 -28.33 -0.11
N TYR A 36 -5.10 -28.38 -1.29
CA TYR A 36 -6.55 -28.42 -1.44
C TYR A 36 -7.08 -29.81 -1.10
N ASP A 37 -8.10 -29.86 -0.26
CA ASP A 37 -8.78 -31.11 0.12
C ASP A 37 -9.86 -31.52 -0.91
N ASN A 38 -10.31 -30.58 -1.74
CA ASN A 38 -11.38 -30.77 -2.71
C ASN A 38 -10.85 -30.59 -4.15
N LEU A 39 -11.12 -31.58 -4.99
CA LEU A 39 -10.69 -31.54 -6.40
C LEU A 39 -11.38 -30.44 -7.22
N ALA A 40 -12.63 -30.12 -6.91
CA ALA A 40 -13.35 -29.07 -7.62
C ALA A 40 -12.72 -27.68 -7.35
N ASP A 41 -12.41 -27.39 -6.09
CA ASP A 41 -11.78 -26.13 -5.68
C ASP A 41 -10.36 -26.04 -6.26
N LEU A 42 -9.60 -27.14 -6.25
CA LEU A 42 -8.28 -27.18 -6.85
C LEU A 42 -8.32 -26.93 -8.36
N ASN A 43 -9.26 -27.53 -9.08
CA ASN A 43 -9.39 -27.33 -10.52
C ASN A 43 -9.82 -25.90 -10.85
N GLU A 44 -10.71 -25.29 -10.07
CA GLU A 44 -11.10 -23.90 -10.24
C GLU A 44 -9.89 -22.97 -10.05
N GLU A 45 -9.10 -23.21 -9.01
CA GLU A 45 -7.88 -22.43 -8.74
C GLU A 45 -6.83 -22.59 -9.84
N GLN A 46 -6.62 -23.82 -10.34
CA GLN A 46 -5.73 -24.09 -11.47
C GLN A 46 -6.20 -23.41 -12.77
N ASN A 47 -7.51 -23.33 -12.99
CA ASN A 47 -8.07 -22.64 -14.15
C ASN A 47 -7.89 -21.12 -14.04
N ARG A 48 -8.13 -20.50 -12.87
CA ARG A 48 -7.83 -19.09 -12.61
C ARG A 48 -6.35 -18.78 -12.84
N LEU A 49 -5.46 -19.67 -12.37
CA LEU A 49 -4.03 -19.53 -12.57
C LEU A 49 -3.65 -19.59 -14.05
N GLU A 50 -4.23 -20.51 -14.84
CA GLU A 50 -3.99 -20.63 -16.27
C GLU A 50 -4.43 -19.39 -17.05
N GLU A 51 -5.63 -18.84 -16.74
CA GLU A 51 -6.07 -17.57 -17.30
C GLU A 51 -5.09 -16.44 -16.97
N ALA A 52 -4.64 -16.35 -15.72
CA ALA A 52 -3.69 -15.31 -15.28
C ALA A 52 -2.32 -15.45 -15.95
N MET A 53 -1.80 -16.68 -16.11
CA MET A 53 -0.55 -16.93 -16.85
C MET A 53 -0.69 -16.53 -18.32
N THR A 54 -1.84 -16.80 -18.93
CA THR A 54 -2.11 -16.43 -20.33
C THR A 54 -2.12 -14.93 -20.50
N ILE A 55 -2.83 -14.21 -19.65
CA ILE A 55 -2.87 -12.74 -19.68
C ILE A 55 -1.46 -12.18 -19.41
N HIS A 56 -0.77 -12.71 -18.41
CA HIS A 56 0.57 -12.26 -18.05
C HIS A 56 1.57 -12.39 -19.21
N ARG A 57 1.51 -13.48 -19.98
CA ARG A 57 2.37 -13.68 -21.16
C ARG A 57 2.09 -12.68 -22.28
N ILE A 58 0.84 -12.23 -22.43
CA ILE A 58 0.41 -11.36 -23.53
C ILE A 58 0.52 -9.87 -23.13
N MET A 59 0.01 -9.52 -21.94
CA MET A 59 -0.12 -8.14 -21.48
C MET A 59 0.99 -7.71 -20.51
N GLY A 60 1.81 -8.67 -20.03
CA GLY A 60 2.81 -8.41 -18.99
C GLY A 60 2.22 -8.39 -17.59
N THR A 61 2.96 -7.80 -16.67
CA THR A 61 2.62 -7.77 -15.25
C THR A 61 1.35 -6.98 -14.97
N LEU A 62 0.48 -7.49 -14.07
CA LEU A 62 -0.68 -6.76 -13.58
C LEU A 62 -0.26 -5.37 -13.04
N PRO A 63 -0.86 -4.26 -13.48
CA PRO A 63 -0.51 -2.90 -13.05
C PRO A 63 -1.08 -2.59 -11.66
N LEU A 64 -0.61 -3.33 -10.67
CA LEU A 64 -0.96 -3.20 -9.27
C LEU A 64 0.23 -2.64 -8.49
N ALA A 65 0.09 -1.41 -8.00
CA ALA A 65 1.06 -0.82 -7.08
C ALA A 65 0.90 -1.40 -5.66
N PRO A 66 1.91 -1.33 -4.79
CA PRO A 66 1.78 -1.79 -3.41
C PRO A 66 0.61 -1.15 -2.69
N LEU A 67 -0.25 -1.96 -2.07
CA LEU A 67 -1.42 -1.53 -1.31
C LEU A 67 -1.28 -1.87 0.17
N ASN A 68 -1.60 -0.90 1.00
CA ASN A 68 -1.76 -1.10 2.44
C ASN A 68 -3.10 -1.76 2.75
N ASP A 69 -3.16 -2.52 3.83
CA ASP A 69 -4.42 -3.00 4.39
C ASP A 69 -5.19 -1.82 4.99
N ILE A 70 -6.33 -1.47 4.39
CA ILE A 70 -7.18 -0.36 4.81
C ILE A 70 -8.29 -0.77 5.77
N SER A 71 -8.36 -2.04 6.19
CA SER A 71 -9.44 -2.57 7.05
C SER A 71 -9.61 -1.78 8.34
N ALA A 72 -8.49 -1.35 8.97
CA ALA A 72 -8.51 -0.53 10.17
C ALA A 72 -9.11 0.87 9.92
N TYR A 73 -8.82 1.47 8.77
CA TYR A 73 -9.33 2.79 8.38
C TYR A 73 -10.83 2.72 8.09
N LEU A 74 -11.26 1.68 7.38
CA LEU A 74 -12.68 1.41 7.14
C LEU A 74 -13.44 1.20 8.45
N ALA A 75 -12.90 0.42 9.39
CA ALA A 75 -13.47 0.20 10.71
C ALA A 75 -13.58 1.50 11.51
N LYS A 76 -12.53 2.35 11.49
CA LYS A 76 -12.52 3.67 12.12
C LYS A 76 -13.62 4.58 11.56
N ALA A 77 -13.75 4.66 10.22
CA ALA A 77 -14.79 5.43 9.56
C ALA A 77 -16.20 4.92 9.90
N LYS A 78 -16.39 3.59 9.97
CA LYS A 78 -17.66 2.95 10.35
C LYS A 78 -18.11 3.37 11.74
N MET A 79 -17.17 3.57 12.68
CA MET A 79 -17.42 4.00 14.07
C MET A 79 -17.42 5.51 14.23
N ASP A 80 -17.64 6.29 13.17
CA ASP A 80 -17.67 7.75 13.15
C ASP A 80 -16.33 8.43 13.55
N GLY A 81 -15.21 7.71 13.52
CA GLY A 81 -13.88 8.29 13.69
C GLY A 81 -13.45 9.03 12.41
N ILE A 82 -12.91 10.24 12.55
CA ILE A 82 -12.42 11.03 11.42
C ILE A 82 -11.09 10.44 10.92
N LEU A 83 -10.99 10.17 9.63
CA LEU A 83 -9.77 9.70 8.99
C LEU A 83 -8.76 10.83 8.84
N ALA A 84 -7.49 10.51 9.08
CA ALA A 84 -6.37 11.40 8.82
C ALA A 84 -6.10 11.48 7.29
N PRO A 85 -5.39 12.51 6.81
CA PRO A 85 -5.03 12.63 5.39
C PRO A 85 -4.35 11.38 4.84
N GLU A 86 -3.40 10.79 5.56
CA GLU A 86 -2.65 9.61 5.16
C GLU A 86 -3.55 8.37 5.04
N GLU A 87 -4.55 8.25 5.92
CA GLU A 87 -5.53 7.15 5.88
C GLU A 87 -6.46 7.29 4.65
N LEU A 88 -6.85 8.52 4.32
CA LEU A 88 -7.63 8.83 3.10
C LEU A 88 -6.81 8.59 1.83
N MET A 89 -5.53 8.98 1.81
CA MET A 89 -4.63 8.71 0.69
C MET A 89 -4.42 7.22 0.47
N ALA A 90 -4.35 6.41 1.53
CA ALA A 90 -4.25 4.95 1.38
C ALA A 90 -5.51 4.35 0.72
N ILE A 91 -6.70 4.88 1.04
CA ILE A 91 -7.95 4.50 0.37
C ILE A 91 -7.92 4.96 -1.09
N ASP A 92 -7.45 6.17 -1.34
CA ASP A 92 -7.32 6.73 -2.69
C ASP A 92 -6.40 5.89 -3.58
N HIS A 93 -5.26 5.45 -3.05
CA HIS A 93 -4.36 4.54 -3.77
C HIS A 93 -5.04 3.22 -4.15
N MET A 94 -5.93 2.68 -3.31
CA MET A 94 -6.73 1.51 -3.68
C MET A 94 -7.67 1.83 -4.84
N LEU A 95 -8.37 2.98 -4.79
CA LEU A 95 -9.30 3.39 -5.85
C LEU A 95 -8.59 3.60 -7.19
N GLU A 96 -7.41 4.22 -7.19
CA GLU A 96 -6.56 4.35 -8.37
C GLU A 96 -6.15 3.00 -8.95
N ASN A 97 -5.70 2.06 -8.09
CA ASN A 97 -5.32 0.72 -8.52
C ASN A 97 -6.50 -0.06 -9.11
N ILE A 98 -7.71 0.07 -8.57
CA ILE A 98 -8.93 -0.52 -9.14
C ILE A 98 -9.13 -0.03 -10.57
N PHE A 99 -8.99 1.26 -10.82
CA PHE A 99 -9.10 1.83 -12.16
C PHE A 99 -8.04 1.26 -13.12
N GLN A 100 -6.79 1.17 -12.69
CA GLN A 100 -5.69 0.64 -13.50
C GLN A 100 -5.88 -0.85 -13.81
N VAL A 101 -6.28 -1.66 -12.82
CA VAL A 101 -6.55 -3.09 -12.98
C VAL A 101 -7.74 -3.31 -13.92
N THR A 102 -8.84 -2.60 -13.71
CA THR A 102 -10.01 -2.69 -14.59
C THR A 102 -9.67 -2.30 -16.05
N SER A 103 -8.88 -1.24 -16.24
CA SER A 103 -8.42 -0.82 -17.57
C SER A 103 -7.53 -1.87 -18.23
N TYR A 104 -6.66 -2.53 -17.46
CA TYR A 104 -5.79 -3.60 -17.97
C TYR A 104 -6.61 -4.79 -18.48
N PHE A 105 -7.63 -5.24 -17.73
CA PHE A 105 -8.50 -6.33 -18.17
C PHE A 105 -9.40 -5.95 -19.33
N ASN A 106 -9.86 -4.71 -19.40
CA ASN A 106 -10.66 -4.21 -20.53
C ASN A 106 -9.86 -4.11 -21.84
N ALA A 107 -8.55 -3.95 -21.76
CA ALA A 107 -7.67 -3.96 -22.93
C ALA A 107 -7.33 -5.37 -23.43
N TYR A 108 -7.67 -6.41 -22.70
CA TYR A 108 -7.46 -7.79 -23.11
C TYR A 108 -8.65 -8.31 -23.93
N GLU A 109 -8.39 -8.68 -25.18
CA GLU A 109 -9.44 -9.16 -26.12
C GLU A 109 -9.64 -10.69 -26.11
N GLY A 110 -8.84 -11.44 -25.32
CA GLY A 110 -8.95 -12.90 -25.23
C GLY A 110 -10.10 -13.38 -24.34
N ASP A 111 -10.42 -14.67 -24.48
CA ASP A 111 -11.43 -15.32 -23.65
C ASP A 111 -10.87 -15.60 -22.23
N ILE A 112 -11.44 -14.94 -21.24
CA ILE A 112 -11.24 -15.14 -19.81
C ILE A 112 -12.60 -15.06 -19.14
N ILE A 113 -12.93 -16.02 -18.30
CA ILE A 113 -14.23 -16.09 -17.63
C ILE A 113 -14.03 -15.87 -16.13
N LEU A 114 -13.17 -16.67 -15.50
CA LEU A 114 -13.03 -16.69 -14.04
C LEU A 114 -12.41 -15.41 -13.48
N LEU A 115 -11.41 -14.86 -14.16
CA LEU A 115 -10.80 -13.60 -13.74
C LEU A 115 -11.66 -12.39 -14.09
N ARG A 116 -12.45 -12.47 -15.16
CA ARG A 116 -13.39 -11.40 -15.52
C ARG A 116 -14.46 -11.22 -14.44
N ASP A 117 -15.01 -12.31 -13.91
CA ASP A 117 -16.00 -12.28 -12.82
C ASP A 117 -15.43 -11.56 -11.58
N LEU A 118 -14.15 -11.80 -11.25
CA LEU A 118 -13.49 -11.10 -10.13
C LEU A 118 -13.35 -9.60 -10.39
N VAL A 119 -12.96 -9.21 -11.61
CA VAL A 119 -12.77 -7.80 -11.99
C VAL A 119 -14.09 -7.04 -12.12
N GLU A 120 -15.15 -7.69 -12.61
CA GLU A 120 -16.50 -7.11 -12.67
C GLU A 120 -17.09 -6.85 -11.28
N GLY A 121 -16.60 -7.56 -10.25
CA GLY A 121 -16.92 -7.28 -8.85
C GLY A 121 -16.29 -6.01 -8.29
N LEU A 122 -15.24 -5.45 -8.94
CA LEU A 122 -14.59 -4.22 -8.51
C LEU A 122 -15.45 -3.02 -8.91
N GLU A 123 -15.86 -2.25 -7.93
CA GLU A 123 -16.71 -1.09 -8.19
C GLU A 123 -15.96 0.24 -8.07
N GLY A 124 -15.05 0.39 -7.09
CA GLY A 124 -14.33 1.64 -6.79
C GLY A 124 -15.26 2.84 -6.56
N ASP A 125 -14.74 4.02 -6.42
CA ASP A 125 -15.48 5.31 -6.38
C ASP A 125 -14.63 6.42 -7.01
N ASN A 126 -14.75 6.61 -8.32
CA ASN A 126 -14.01 7.65 -9.05
C ASN A 126 -14.31 9.06 -8.54
N GLY A 127 -15.54 9.31 -8.07
CA GLY A 127 -15.88 10.61 -7.51
C GLY A 127 -15.18 10.88 -6.18
N LEU A 128 -15.01 9.87 -5.33
CA LEU A 128 -14.22 10.00 -4.09
C LEU A 128 -12.73 10.16 -4.40
N HIS A 129 -12.20 9.40 -5.36
CA HIS A 129 -10.82 9.57 -5.84
C HIS A 129 -10.54 11.01 -6.25
N ILE A 130 -11.36 11.59 -7.13
CA ILE A 130 -11.21 12.99 -7.57
C ILE A 130 -11.29 13.95 -6.37
N GLU A 131 -12.20 13.71 -5.44
CA GLU A 131 -12.41 14.60 -4.29
C GLU A 131 -11.26 14.54 -3.30
N ILE A 132 -10.70 13.35 -3.01
CA ILE A 132 -9.51 13.21 -2.15
C ILE A 132 -8.33 13.96 -2.79
N ASN A 133 -8.05 13.74 -4.07
CA ASN A 133 -6.94 14.39 -4.78
C ASN A 133 -7.11 15.91 -4.92
N ARG A 134 -8.33 16.43 -4.91
CA ARG A 134 -8.59 17.87 -4.84
C ARG A 134 -8.31 18.45 -3.45
N CYS A 135 -8.58 17.67 -2.40
CA CYS A 135 -8.52 18.15 -1.02
C CYS A 135 -7.17 17.90 -0.35
N ILE A 136 -6.46 16.82 -0.71
CA ILE A 136 -5.23 16.38 -0.07
C ILE A 136 -4.11 16.38 -1.09
N MET A 137 -3.01 17.05 -0.75
CA MET A 137 -1.80 17.10 -1.58
C MET A 137 -0.95 15.82 -1.36
N PRO A 138 -0.04 15.48 -2.30
CA PRO A 138 0.81 14.27 -2.18
C PRO A 138 1.68 14.21 -0.91
N ASP A 139 1.95 15.34 -0.26
CA ASP A 139 2.68 15.43 1.00
C ASP A 139 1.79 15.28 2.25
N GLY A 140 0.50 14.99 2.05
CA GLY A 140 -0.50 14.86 3.12
C GLY A 140 -1.09 16.18 3.62
N SER A 141 -0.63 17.33 3.12
CA SER A 141 -1.20 18.62 3.48
C SER A 141 -2.58 18.84 2.83
N ILE A 142 -3.43 19.62 3.49
CA ILE A 142 -4.74 19.99 2.92
C ILE A 142 -4.56 21.13 1.93
N SER A 143 -5.04 20.93 0.70
CA SER A 143 -4.99 21.90 -0.38
C SER A 143 -5.74 23.21 -0.01
N ASP A 144 -5.23 24.35 -0.44
CA ASP A 144 -5.92 25.63 -0.33
C ASP A 144 -7.27 25.61 -1.05
N HIS A 145 -7.37 24.82 -2.11
CA HIS A 145 -8.60 24.67 -2.91
C HIS A 145 -9.53 23.57 -2.41
N ALA A 146 -9.25 22.97 -1.24
CA ALA A 146 -10.12 21.97 -0.65
C ALA A 146 -11.52 22.54 -0.30
N SER A 147 -11.58 23.81 0.14
CA SER A 147 -12.85 24.57 0.22
C SER A 147 -12.60 26.06 -0.02
N GLU A 148 -13.66 26.77 -0.47
CA GLU A 148 -13.60 28.23 -0.65
C GLU A 148 -13.38 28.94 0.70
N THR A 149 -13.93 28.39 1.78
CA THR A 149 -13.76 28.90 3.14
C THR A 149 -12.30 28.79 3.58
N LEU A 150 -11.65 27.63 3.37
CA LEU A 150 -10.24 27.43 3.72
C LEU A 150 -9.32 28.38 2.94
N TYR A 151 -9.57 28.53 1.64
CA TYR A 151 -8.83 29.48 0.80
C TYR A 151 -8.93 30.91 1.35
N ARG A 152 -10.13 31.38 1.72
CA ARG A 152 -10.32 32.72 2.28
C ARG A 152 -9.61 32.90 3.62
N ILE A 153 -9.70 31.92 4.51
CA ILE A 153 -9.03 31.94 5.82
C ILE A 153 -7.51 32.05 5.62
N ARG A 154 -6.91 31.18 4.82
CA ARG A 154 -5.45 31.20 4.56
C ARG A 154 -4.98 32.48 3.90
N LYS A 155 -5.74 33.00 2.94
CA LYS A 155 -5.47 34.32 2.33
C LYS A 155 -5.48 35.44 3.36
N SER A 156 -6.43 35.43 4.29
CA SER A 156 -6.52 36.42 5.40
C SER A 156 -5.33 36.27 6.36
N MET A 157 -4.93 35.02 6.69
CA MET A 157 -3.77 34.74 7.53
C MET A 157 -2.49 35.31 6.91
N HIS A 158 -2.22 35.03 5.63
CA HIS A 158 -1.03 35.54 4.94
C HIS A 158 -1.00 37.06 4.87
N ALA A 159 -2.14 37.70 4.61
CA ALA A 159 -2.23 39.16 4.61
C ALA A 159 -1.94 39.76 6.01
N LEU A 160 -2.43 39.11 7.06
CA LEU A 160 -2.23 39.53 8.44
C LEU A 160 -0.79 39.30 8.91
N GLU A 161 -0.18 38.18 8.57
CA GLU A 161 1.24 37.91 8.82
C GLU A 161 2.15 38.95 8.15
N GLY A 162 1.83 39.33 6.90
CA GLY A 162 2.51 40.43 6.21
C GLY A 162 2.40 41.76 6.94
N ARG A 163 1.20 42.10 7.45
CA ARG A 163 0.97 43.32 8.24
C ARG A 163 1.71 43.31 9.58
N ILE A 164 1.72 42.16 10.28
CA ILE A 164 2.46 41.98 11.54
C ILE A 164 3.96 42.22 11.28
N ARG A 165 4.52 41.57 10.26
CA ARG A 165 5.94 41.72 9.90
C ARG A 165 6.30 43.15 9.57
N HIS A 166 5.48 43.83 8.76
CA HIS A 166 5.70 45.22 8.38
C HIS A 166 5.64 46.16 9.60
N SER A 167 4.69 45.98 10.51
CA SER A 167 4.58 46.74 11.76
C SER A 167 5.81 46.52 12.64
N MET A 168 6.25 45.26 12.81
CA MET A 168 7.44 44.94 13.61
C MET A 168 8.71 45.52 13.02
N GLU A 169 8.90 45.51 11.69
CA GLU A 169 10.03 46.18 10.99
C GLU A 169 9.96 47.70 11.18
N GLY A 170 8.78 48.27 11.26
CA GLY A 170 8.60 49.67 11.60
C GLY A 170 9.16 50.01 12.98
N TYR A 171 8.88 49.20 14.00
CA TYR A 171 9.43 49.34 15.34
C TYR A 171 10.95 49.17 15.38
N LEU A 172 11.52 48.21 14.63
CA LEU A 172 12.97 48.04 14.54
C LEU A 172 13.69 49.30 14.03
N LYS A 173 13.03 50.05 13.14
CA LYS A 173 13.63 51.28 12.57
C LYS A 173 13.42 52.46 13.51
N SER A 174 12.24 52.66 14.09
CA SER A 174 11.89 53.81 14.93
C SER A 174 12.57 53.73 16.31
N GLU A 175 12.62 52.54 16.91
CA GLU A 175 13.04 52.32 18.30
C GLU A 175 14.47 51.78 18.42
N LYS A 176 15.31 51.95 17.40
CA LYS A 176 16.66 51.37 17.30
C LYS A 176 17.53 51.55 18.55
N ASN A 177 17.43 52.70 19.22
CA ASN A 177 18.23 52.99 20.41
C ASN A 177 17.77 52.18 21.64
N SER A 178 16.50 51.87 21.72
CA SER A 178 15.86 51.13 22.83
C SER A 178 16.01 49.63 22.71
N LEU A 179 16.42 49.13 21.52
CA LEU A 179 16.54 47.68 21.24
C LEU A 179 17.94 47.16 21.59
N SER A 180 17.99 45.94 22.11
CA SER A 180 19.25 45.18 22.35
C SER A 180 19.69 44.36 21.13
N MET A 181 18.81 44.15 20.15
CA MET A 181 19.06 43.44 18.88
C MET A 181 18.37 44.15 17.72
N ASP A 182 19.04 44.22 16.57
CA ASP A 182 18.51 44.80 15.33
C ASP A 182 17.65 43.79 14.53
N THR A 183 17.25 42.66 15.13
CA THR A 183 16.49 41.60 14.50
C THR A 183 15.27 41.22 15.35
N LEU A 184 14.22 40.77 14.68
CA LEU A 184 13.03 40.22 15.35
C LEU A 184 13.36 38.87 16.00
N SER A 185 12.84 38.66 17.20
CA SER A 185 12.88 37.37 17.90
C SER A 185 11.50 36.73 17.91
N SER A 186 11.44 35.42 18.09
CA SER A 186 10.18 34.68 18.30
C SER A 186 10.12 34.17 19.73
N LYS A 187 8.99 34.36 20.39
CA LYS A 187 8.66 33.79 21.70
C LYS A 187 7.20 33.34 21.70
N ASN A 188 6.97 32.07 22.07
CA ASN A 188 5.62 31.50 22.10
C ASN A 188 4.88 31.71 20.75
N ASP A 189 5.57 31.45 19.64
CA ASP A 189 5.06 31.63 18.26
C ASP A 189 4.62 33.05 17.89
N ARG A 190 5.08 34.06 18.66
CA ARG A 190 4.83 35.47 18.38
C ARG A 190 6.15 36.21 18.12
N LEU A 191 6.11 37.17 17.19
CA LEU A 191 7.21 38.06 16.94
C LEU A 191 7.32 39.08 18.07
N VAL A 192 8.51 39.24 18.63
CA VAL A 192 8.80 40.16 19.75
C VAL A 192 10.04 40.97 19.46
N LEU A 193 10.06 42.18 20.07
CA LEU A 193 11.23 43.07 20.10
C LEU A 193 12.09 42.77 21.33
N ALA A 194 13.39 42.71 21.16
CA ALA A 194 14.32 42.59 22.27
C ALA A 194 14.66 44.01 22.79
N VAL A 195 14.05 44.43 23.87
CA VAL A 195 14.12 45.78 24.42
C VAL A 195 15.06 45.82 25.62
N LYS A 196 15.97 46.80 25.69
CA LYS A 196 16.89 46.97 26.82
C LYS A 196 16.09 47.34 28.08
N ALA A 197 16.50 46.86 29.25
CA ALA A 197 15.80 47.08 30.51
C ALA A 197 15.49 48.56 30.84
N PRO A 198 16.42 49.54 30.63
CA PRO A 198 16.14 50.95 30.87
C PRO A 198 14.97 51.50 30.01
N HIS A 199 14.78 50.93 28.82
CA HIS A 199 13.77 51.41 27.83
C HIS A 199 12.49 50.59 27.81
N LYS A 200 12.30 49.69 28.79
CA LYS A 200 11.13 48.78 28.86
C LYS A 200 9.77 49.51 28.74
N ASN A 201 9.64 50.70 29.31
CA ASN A 201 8.40 51.47 29.36
C ASN A 201 8.16 52.36 28.12
N GLU A 202 9.14 52.48 27.23
CA GLU A 202 9.03 53.28 26.01
C GLU A 202 8.18 52.57 24.95
N ILE A 203 8.28 51.25 24.90
CA ILE A 203 7.45 50.42 23.99
C ILE A 203 6.31 49.83 24.79
N LYS A 204 5.09 50.36 24.58
CA LYS A 204 3.89 49.80 25.16
C LYS A 204 3.55 48.44 24.52
N GLY A 205 3.39 47.39 25.34
CA GLY A 205 3.12 46.05 24.84
C GLY A 205 3.16 45.00 25.93
N LEU A 206 3.02 43.75 25.51
CA LEU A 206 3.04 42.57 26.37
C LEU A 206 4.46 42.01 26.48
N VAL A 207 4.96 41.82 27.70
CA VAL A 207 6.24 41.17 27.97
C VAL A 207 6.02 39.65 27.94
N HIS A 208 6.67 38.95 26.98
CA HIS A 208 6.61 37.49 26.84
C HIS A 208 7.71 36.78 27.60
N ALA A 209 8.87 37.38 27.71
CA ALA A 209 10.01 36.82 28.42
C ALA A 209 10.98 37.90 28.87
N THR A 210 11.86 37.53 29.81
CA THR A 210 13.02 38.35 30.23
C THR A 210 14.29 37.50 30.05
N SER A 211 15.39 38.09 29.60
CA SER A 211 16.69 37.41 29.50
C SER A 211 17.14 36.92 30.89
N ALA A 212 18.00 35.89 30.92
CA ALA A 212 18.52 35.34 32.18
C ALA A 212 19.29 36.40 33.03
N SER A 213 19.89 37.39 32.37
CA SER A 213 20.56 38.51 33.05
C SER A 213 19.62 39.65 33.50
N GLY A 214 18.35 39.59 33.16
CA GLY A 214 17.37 40.67 33.43
C GLY A 214 17.55 41.91 32.58
N GLN A 215 18.54 41.96 31.67
CA GLN A 215 18.89 43.18 30.92
C GLN A 215 18.11 43.38 29.63
N THR A 216 17.34 42.37 29.18
CA THR A 216 16.54 42.40 27.94
C THR A 216 15.15 41.87 28.20
N PHE A 217 14.14 42.62 27.78
CA PHE A 217 12.73 42.24 27.78
C PHE A 217 12.28 41.95 26.36
N PHE A 218 11.59 40.81 26.18
CA PHE A 218 11.00 40.44 24.89
C PHE A 218 9.55 40.96 24.89
N ILE A 219 9.30 42.04 24.17
CA ILE A 219 8.05 42.76 24.17
C ILE A 219 7.34 42.63 22.83
N GLU A 220 6.07 42.25 22.87
CA GLU A 220 5.15 42.31 21.75
C GLU A 220 4.41 43.69 21.84
N PRO A 221 4.59 44.59 20.85
CA PRO A 221 3.93 45.89 20.87
C PRO A 221 2.39 45.76 20.87
N GLU A 222 1.70 46.68 21.55
CA GLU A 222 0.24 46.63 21.73
C GLU A 222 -0.52 46.57 20.40
N SER A 223 -0.07 47.31 19.37
CA SER A 223 -0.64 47.23 18.02
C SER A 223 -0.50 45.85 17.35
N VAL A 224 0.54 45.10 17.72
CA VAL A 224 0.82 43.75 17.18
C VAL A 224 0.07 42.68 17.97
N VAL A 225 -0.16 42.87 19.27
CA VAL A 225 -0.94 41.97 20.12
C VAL A 225 -2.35 41.73 19.52
N VAL A 226 -3.02 42.79 19.07
CA VAL A 226 -4.37 42.70 18.46
C VAL A 226 -4.30 41.83 17.17
N MET A 227 -3.32 42.10 16.30
CA MET A 227 -3.15 41.39 15.05
C MET A 227 -2.78 39.90 15.29
N ASN A 228 -1.94 39.60 16.28
CA ASN A 228 -1.59 38.21 16.62
C ASN A 228 -2.80 37.46 17.24
N ASN A 229 -3.66 38.12 17.99
CA ASN A 229 -4.89 37.48 18.49
C ASN A 229 -5.85 37.14 17.35
N GLU A 230 -6.03 38.07 16.37
CA GLU A 230 -6.80 37.82 15.16
C GLU A 230 -6.20 36.64 14.34
N LEU A 231 -4.88 36.60 14.22
CA LEU A 231 -4.18 35.49 13.54
C LEU A 231 -4.42 34.12 14.23
N ASN A 232 -4.40 34.07 15.56
CA ASN A 232 -4.70 32.88 16.33
C ASN A 232 -6.16 32.43 16.15
N GLU A 233 -7.09 33.38 16.04
CA GLU A 233 -8.50 33.07 15.74
C GLU A 233 -8.65 32.49 14.35
N LEU A 234 -7.96 33.04 13.33
CA LEU A 234 -7.95 32.50 11.98
C LEU A 234 -7.33 31.10 11.93
N LYS A 235 -6.25 30.81 12.68
CA LYS A 235 -5.67 29.46 12.81
C LYS A 235 -6.66 28.47 13.41
N SER A 236 -7.43 28.86 14.41
CA SER A 236 -8.48 28.02 14.99
C SER A 236 -9.61 27.74 14.00
N GLN A 237 -9.99 28.76 13.21
CA GLN A 237 -10.99 28.62 12.13
C GLN A 237 -10.46 27.70 11.02
N GLU A 238 -9.17 27.82 10.64
CA GLU A 238 -8.50 26.92 9.70
C GLU A 238 -8.61 25.47 10.14
N GLN A 239 -8.21 25.18 11.39
CA GLN A 239 -8.26 23.80 11.91
C GLN A 239 -9.70 23.24 11.95
N THR A 240 -10.67 24.11 12.28
CA THR A 240 -12.09 23.74 12.28
C THR A 240 -12.56 23.39 10.87
N GLU A 241 -12.14 24.15 9.86
CA GLU A 241 -12.51 23.92 8.47
C GLU A 241 -11.85 22.67 7.91
N ILE A 242 -10.55 22.43 8.21
CA ILE A 242 -9.84 21.19 7.88
C ILE A 242 -10.58 19.98 8.44
N ASN A 243 -10.99 20.03 9.70
CA ASN A 243 -11.74 18.93 10.32
C ASN A 243 -13.09 18.67 9.62
N LYS A 244 -13.78 19.70 9.14
CA LYS A 244 -15.03 19.53 8.35
C LYS A 244 -14.77 18.86 7.01
N ILE A 245 -13.68 19.24 6.33
CA ILE A 245 -13.29 18.63 5.05
C ILE A 245 -13.00 17.14 5.25
N LEU A 246 -12.13 16.80 6.22
CA LEU A 246 -11.80 15.42 6.55
C LEU A 246 -13.03 14.62 6.98
N GLN A 247 -13.93 15.22 7.76
CA GLN A 247 -15.19 14.58 8.16
C GLN A 247 -16.11 14.31 6.95
N SER A 248 -16.16 15.22 5.97
CA SER A 248 -16.94 15.03 4.75
C SER A 248 -16.42 13.85 3.93
N LEU A 249 -15.10 13.77 3.70
CA LEU A 249 -14.44 12.66 3.02
C LEU A 249 -14.66 11.34 3.77
N THR A 250 -14.48 11.36 5.10
CA THR A 250 -14.69 10.18 5.94
C THR A 250 -16.14 9.66 5.89
N ARG A 251 -17.13 10.53 5.85
CA ARG A 251 -18.54 10.11 5.68
C ARG A 251 -18.78 9.38 4.38
N ARG A 252 -18.12 9.78 3.32
CA ARG A 252 -18.21 9.11 2.02
C ARG A 252 -17.55 7.74 2.05
N VAL A 253 -16.40 7.61 2.72
CA VAL A 253 -15.77 6.31 3.01
C VAL A 253 -16.69 5.42 3.84
N LYS A 254 -17.29 5.95 4.92
CA LYS A 254 -18.24 5.22 5.76
C LYS A 254 -19.45 4.71 4.96
N TYR A 255 -20.02 5.53 4.08
CA TYR A 255 -21.13 5.14 3.22
C TYR A 255 -20.77 3.96 2.32
N ASN A 256 -19.55 3.94 1.80
CA ASN A 256 -19.03 2.89 0.91
C ASN A 256 -18.29 1.77 1.67
N TYR A 257 -18.40 1.68 3.00
CA TYR A 257 -17.64 0.73 3.83
C TYR A 257 -17.62 -0.71 3.29
N THR A 258 -18.81 -1.27 3.03
CA THR A 258 -18.94 -2.66 2.59
C THR A 258 -18.32 -2.88 1.22
N ARG A 259 -18.53 -1.94 0.30
CA ARG A 259 -17.97 -1.93 -1.04
C ARG A 259 -16.45 -1.92 -1.01
N PHE A 260 -15.84 -0.96 -0.31
CA PHE A 260 -14.38 -0.87 -0.23
C PHE A 260 -13.73 -2.05 0.49
N TYR A 261 -14.45 -2.68 1.42
CA TYR A 261 -14.00 -3.92 2.02
C TYR A 261 -13.94 -5.05 0.98
N PHE A 262 -14.99 -5.23 0.16
CA PHE A 262 -14.99 -6.21 -0.92
C PHE A 262 -13.99 -5.87 -2.02
N ASP A 263 -13.85 -4.61 -2.41
CA ASP A 263 -12.85 -4.17 -3.37
C ASP A 263 -11.43 -4.56 -2.92
N GLN A 264 -11.09 -4.34 -1.64
CA GLN A 264 -9.80 -4.74 -1.08
C GLN A 264 -9.59 -6.27 -1.13
N GLU A 265 -10.60 -7.05 -0.80
CA GLU A 265 -10.52 -8.51 -0.87
C GLU A 265 -10.31 -8.99 -2.31
N LEU A 266 -11.06 -8.45 -3.28
CA LEU A 266 -10.93 -8.79 -4.70
C LEU A 266 -9.57 -8.39 -5.26
N MET A 267 -9.07 -7.18 -4.93
CA MET A 267 -7.74 -6.74 -5.32
C MET A 267 -6.64 -7.65 -4.75
N SER A 268 -6.81 -8.10 -3.51
CA SER A 268 -5.87 -9.01 -2.86
C SER A 268 -5.94 -10.42 -3.45
N GLU A 269 -7.11 -10.87 -3.90
CA GLU A 269 -7.28 -12.15 -4.60
C GLU A 269 -6.61 -12.11 -5.99
N LEU A 270 -6.79 -11.03 -6.73
CA LEU A 270 -6.11 -10.84 -8.02
C LEU A 270 -4.58 -10.81 -7.83
N ASP A 271 -4.07 -10.13 -6.81
CA ASP A 271 -2.64 -10.12 -6.49
C ASP A 271 -2.11 -11.53 -6.15
N PHE A 272 -2.87 -12.28 -5.35
CA PHE A 272 -2.56 -13.68 -5.00
C PHE A 272 -2.45 -14.56 -6.25
N ILE A 273 -3.42 -14.47 -7.17
CA ILE A 273 -3.43 -15.27 -8.40
C ILE A 273 -2.27 -14.83 -9.33
N PHE A 274 -2.09 -13.53 -9.53
CA PHE A 274 -1.04 -13.01 -10.42
C PHE A 274 0.38 -13.20 -9.88
N ALA A 275 0.58 -13.23 -8.56
CA ALA A 275 1.87 -13.59 -7.97
C ALA A 275 2.26 -15.04 -8.31
N LYS A 276 1.30 -15.97 -8.26
CA LYS A 276 1.50 -17.37 -8.71
C LYS A 276 1.71 -17.46 -10.21
N ALA A 277 0.93 -16.71 -11.00
CA ALA A 277 1.04 -16.66 -12.45
C ALA A 277 2.41 -16.15 -12.89
N ARG A 278 2.92 -15.12 -12.26
CA ARG A 278 4.26 -14.60 -12.52
C ARG A 278 5.32 -15.65 -12.28
N PHE A 279 5.29 -16.34 -11.13
CA PHE A 279 6.18 -17.45 -10.86
C PHE A 279 6.06 -18.54 -11.95
N GLY A 280 4.83 -18.89 -12.33
CA GLY A 280 4.58 -19.86 -13.41
C GLY A 280 5.21 -19.44 -14.74
N CYS A 281 5.14 -18.18 -15.11
CA CYS A 281 5.75 -17.65 -16.33
C CYS A 281 7.28 -17.56 -16.23
N ASP A 282 7.82 -17.10 -15.10
CA ASP A 282 9.26 -16.94 -14.88
C ASP A 282 10.01 -18.27 -14.92
N TYR A 283 9.35 -19.40 -14.58
CA TYR A 283 9.91 -20.76 -14.57
C TYR A 283 9.40 -21.66 -15.70
N ASP A 284 8.72 -21.11 -16.71
CA ASP A 284 8.12 -21.87 -17.83
C ASP A 284 7.28 -23.06 -17.32
N CYS A 285 6.41 -22.78 -16.36
CA CYS A 285 5.52 -23.77 -15.78
C CYS A 285 4.32 -24.05 -16.68
N VAL A 286 3.74 -25.22 -16.48
CA VAL A 286 2.44 -25.64 -17.05
C VAL A 286 1.42 -25.86 -15.93
N LYS A 287 0.15 -25.70 -16.25
CA LYS A 287 -0.96 -26.13 -15.39
C LYS A 287 -0.93 -27.67 -15.32
N PRO A 288 -0.87 -28.30 -14.14
CA PRO A 288 -0.97 -29.75 -14.03
C PRO A 288 -2.42 -30.20 -14.24
N ASP A 289 -2.59 -31.30 -14.99
CA ASP A 289 -3.86 -32.03 -15.02
C ASP A 289 -3.96 -32.89 -13.75
N ILE A 290 -5.04 -32.69 -13.00
CA ILE A 290 -5.24 -33.41 -11.73
C ILE A 290 -6.13 -34.61 -11.98
N ASN A 291 -5.70 -35.81 -11.50
CA ASN A 291 -6.42 -37.07 -11.70
C ASN A 291 -6.60 -37.85 -10.38
N GLU A 292 -7.57 -38.75 -10.39
CA GLU A 292 -7.84 -39.69 -9.30
C GLU A 292 -7.41 -41.13 -9.66
N THR A 293 -6.68 -41.35 -10.77
CA THR A 293 -6.34 -42.66 -11.28
C THR A 293 -5.08 -43.27 -10.65
N GLY A 294 -4.37 -42.52 -9.85
CA GLY A 294 -3.13 -42.99 -9.20
C GLY A 294 -1.87 -42.84 -10.06
N VAL A 295 -1.94 -42.12 -11.16
CA VAL A 295 -0.81 -41.88 -12.07
C VAL A 295 -0.20 -40.51 -11.77
N LEU A 296 1.14 -40.50 -11.58
CA LEU A 296 1.97 -39.30 -11.63
C LEU A 296 2.80 -39.34 -12.91
N SER A 297 2.67 -38.35 -13.77
CA SER A 297 3.49 -38.18 -14.97
C SER A 297 3.98 -36.75 -15.07
N LEU A 298 5.28 -36.54 -14.98
CA LEU A 298 5.95 -35.25 -15.12
C LEU A 298 6.95 -35.36 -16.25
N LYS A 299 6.72 -34.69 -17.37
CA LYS A 299 7.64 -34.68 -18.53
C LYS A 299 8.53 -33.45 -18.48
N GLN A 300 9.83 -33.68 -18.67
CA GLN A 300 10.84 -32.62 -18.62
C GLN A 300 10.77 -31.80 -17.33
N ALA A 301 10.53 -32.47 -16.21
CA ALA A 301 10.42 -31.86 -14.89
C ALA A 301 11.74 -31.19 -14.47
N ARG A 302 11.65 -29.97 -13.99
CA ARG A 302 12.79 -29.16 -13.51
C ARG A 302 12.58 -28.77 -12.07
N HIS A 303 13.63 -28.83 -11.25
CA HIS A 303 13.54 -28.36 -9.87
C HIS A 303 13.66 -26.82 -9.83
N PRO A 304 12.65 -26.06 -9.39
CA PRO A 304 12.63 -24.60 -9.53
C PRO A 304 13.72 -23.87 -8.72
N LEU A 305 14.27 -24.49 -7.69
CA LEU A 305 15.33 -23.89 -6.85
C LEU A 305 16.75 -24.22 -7.34
N ILE A 306 16.90 -24.95 -8.43
CA ILE A 306 18.18 -25.18 -9.09
C ILE A 306 18.33 -24.19 -10.23
N ASP A 307 19.56 -23.74 -10.47
CA ASP A 307 19.91 -22.87 -11.59
C ASP A 307 19.34 -23.41 -12.90
N GLN A 308 18.45 -22.67 -13.55
CA GLN A 308 17.73 -23.14 -14.74
C GLN A 308 18.64 -23.37 -15.95
N GLU A 309 19.83 -22.75 -15.97
CA GLU A 309 20.85 -22.99 -17.03
C GLU A 309 21.60 -24.30 -16.83
N LYS A 310 21.62 -24.85 -15.62
CA LYS A 310 22.38 -26.03 -15.24
C LYS A 310 21.53 -27.27 -14.99
N ILE A 311 20.23 -27.08 -14.81
CA ILE A 311 19.32 -28.18 -14.49
C ILE A 311 19.18 -29.11 -15.71
N VAL A 312 19.22 -30.41 -15.46
CA VAL A 312 18.88 -31.43 -16.45
C VAL A 312 17.42 -31.83 -16.23
N PRO A 313 16.53 -31.55 -17.18
CA PRO A 313 15.13 -31.96 -17.08
C PRO A 313 15.00 -33.50 -17.03
N ASN A 314 14.03 -34.00 -16.26
CA ASN A 314 13.82 -35.44 -16.12
C ASN A 314 12.35 -35.80 -16.37
N ASP A 315 12.13 -36.96 -17.01
CA ASP A 315 10.80 -37.57 -17.07
C ASP A 315 10.62 -38.47 -15.85
N ILE A 316 9.57 -38.20 -15.08
CA ILE A 316 9.24 -38.94 -13.86
C ILE A 316 7.82 -39.48 -14.04
N ILE A 317 7.68 -40.78 -14.21
CA ILE A 317 6.41 -41.48 -14.44
C ILE A 317 6.23 -42.54 -13.37
N ILE A 318 5.14 -42.46 -12.61
CA ILE A 318 4.70 -43.48 -11.66
C ILE A 318 3.32 -43.93 -12.11
N ASP A 319 3.29 -45.03 -12.83
CA ASP A 319 2.09 -45.70 -13.31
C ASP A 319 1.96 -47.04 -12.55
N GLY A 320 1.53 -46.95 -11.31
CA GLY A 320 1.43 -48.06 -10.39
C GLY A 320 1.83 -47.71 -8.96
N LYS A 321 2.18 -48.76 -8.16
CA LYS A 321 2.39 -48.56 -6.72
C LYS A 321 3.82 -48.11 -6.34
N MET A 322 4.79 -48.26 -7.22
CA MET A 322 6.21 -48.03 -6.87
C MET A 322 7.06 -47.68 -8.07
N LEU A 323 7.91 -46.65 -7.92
CA LEU A 323 9.06 -46.38 -8.79
C LEU A 323 10.34 -46.55 -7.99
N MET A 324 11.27 -47.38 -8.49
CA MET A 324 12.60 -47.58 -7.89
C MET A 324 13.65 -46.77 -8.66
N ILE A 325 14.31 -45.82 -7.98
CA ILE A 325 15.40 -45.03 -8.57
C ILE A 325 16.75 -45.58 -8.10
N THR A 326 17.56 -46.07 -9.02
CA THR A 326 18.89 -46.64 -8.74
C THR A 326 20.00 -45.83 -9.43
N GLY A 327 21.21 -45.87 -8.91
CA GLY A 327 22.37 -45.20 -9.49
C GLY A 327 23.40 -44.76 -8.44
N SER A 328 24.47 -44.08 -8.86
CA SER A 328 25.51 -43.55 -7.96
C SER A 328 24.97 -42.40 -7.08
N ASN A 329 25.63 -42.12 -5.94
CA ASN A 329 25.22 -41.05 -5.05
C ASN A 329 25.34 -39.64 -5.67
N THR A 330 26.21 -39.49 -6.68
CA THR A 330 26.41 -38.24 -7.45
C THR A 330 25.48 -38.14 -8.67
N GLY A 331 24.65 -39.16 -8.94
CA GLY A 331 23.83 -39.27 -10.15
C GLY A 331 22.45 -38.57 -10.10
N GLY A 332 22.24 -37.62 -9.20
CA GLY A 332 20.97 -36.84 -9.20
C GLY A 332 19.74 -37.53 -8.60
N LYS A 333 19.86 -38.75 -8.02
CA LYS A 333 18.73 -39.50 -7.40
C LYS A 333 17.93 -38.67 -6.41
N THR A 334 18.63 -37.99 -5.49
CA THR A 334 17.99 -37.15 -4.46
C THR A 334 17.29 -35.95 -5.08
N VAL A 335 17.85 -35.37 -6.14
CA VAL A 335 17.26 -34.27 -6.89
C VAL A 335 15.98 -34.74 -7.56
N ALA A 336 16.01 -35.86 -8.28
CA ALA A 336 14.84 -36.42 -8.95
C ALA A 336 13.69 -36.72 -7.94
N LEU A 337 14.02 -37.33 -6.78
CA LEU A 337 13.05 -37.61 -5.73
C LEU A 337 12.44 -36.31 -5.13
N LYS A 338 13.31 -35.32 -4.83
CA LYS A 338 12.84 -34.00 -4.32
C LYS A 338 12.02 -33.28 -5.38
N THR A 339 12.40 -33.34 -6.66
CA THR A 339 11.63 -32.73 -7.75
C THR A 339 10.24 -33.34 -7.84
N ALA A 340 10.13 -34.69 -7.88
CA ALA A 340 8.81 -35.33 -7.88
C ALA A 340 7.93 -34.90 -6.70
N GLY A 341 8.47 -34.95 -5.47
CA GLY A 341 7.73 -34.57 -4.27
C GLY A 341 7.35 -33.09 -4.23
N LEU A 342 8.28 -32.19 -4.61
CA LEU A 342 8.02 -30.74 -4.63
C LEU A 342 6.97 -30.38 -5.68
N LEU A 343 7.11 -30.88 -6.92
CA LEU A 343 6.15 -30.57 -7.99
C LEU A 343 4.76 -31.16 -7.70
N SER A 344 4.70 -32.35 -7.10
CA SER A 344 3.43 -32.91 -6.62
C SER A 344 2.78 -32.01 -5.57
N LEU A 345 3.55 -31.53 -4.59
CA LEU A 345 3.06 -30.63 -3.56
C LEU A 345 2.60 -29.28 -4.17
N MET A 346 3.37 -28.73 -5.10
CA MET A 346 2.99 -27.50 -5.83
C MET A 346 1.66 -27.69 -6.56
N ALA A 347 1.50 -28.78 -7.32
CA ALA A 347 0.30 -29.08 -8.09
C ALA A 347 -0.96 -29.14 -7.22
N ILE A 348 -0.92 -29.90 -6.11
CA ILE A 348 -2.08 -30.05 -5.20
C ILE A 348 -2.30 -28.83 -4.28
N SER A 349 -1.36 -27.89 -4.25
CA SER A 349 -1.51 -26.58 -3.60
C SER A 349 -1.94 -25.47 -4.57
N GLY A 350 -2.39 -25.79 -5.79
CA GLY A 350 -2.88 -24.81 -6.75
C GLY A 350 -1.79 -23.97 -7.40
N LEU A 351 -0.58 -24.51 -7.55
CA LEU A 351 0.54 -23.89 -8.27
C LEU A 351 0.77 -24.59 -9.61
N ALA A 352 1.23 -23.85 -10.61
CA ALA A 352 1.77 -24.42 -11.83
C ALA A 352 3.14 -25.07 -11.55
N VAL A 353 3.52 -26.05 -12.39
CA VAL A 353 4.75 -26.85 -12.20
C VAL A 353 5.72 -26.69 -13.37
N PRO A 354 7.03 -26.54 -13.11
CA PRO A 354 8.05 -26.41 -14.16
C PRO A 354 8.29 -27.75 -14.87
N ALA A 355 7.46 -28.02 -15.87
CA ALA A 355 7.45 -29.18 -16.73
C ALA A 355 6.94 -28.81 -18.13
N ILE A 356 7.03 -29.70 -19.11
CA ILE A 356 6.38 -29.51 -20.42
C ILE A 356 4.95 -30.06 -20.37
N ASP A 357 4.73 -31.12 -19.57
CA ASP A 357 3.43 -31.77 -19.38
C ASP A 357 3.40 -32.40 -17.98
N ALA A 358 2.28 -32.30 -17.29
CA ALA A 358 2.14 -32.79 -15.92
C ALA A 358 0.74 -33.36 -15.67
N LEU A 359 0.71 -34.62 -15.29
CA LEU A 359 -0.47 -35.35 -14.78
C LEU A 359 -0.22 -35.72 -13.32
N GLN A 360 -1.03 -35.23 -12.43
CA GLN A 360 -0.85 -35.33 -10.98
C GLN A 360 -1.98 -36.09 -10.30
N LEU A 361 -1.63 -36.98 -9.39
CA LEU A 361 -2.59 -37.68 -8.52
C LEU A 361 -3.16 -36.73 -7.46
N HIS A 362 -4.47 -36.67 -7.34
CA HIS A 362 -5.15 -36.15 -6.17
C HIS A 362 -5.44 -37.29 -5.19
N GLN A 363 -4.87 -37.27 -4.00
CA GLN A 363 -5.19 -38.21 -2.91
C GLN A 363 -6.29 -37.60 -2.03
N ARG A 364 -7.33 -38.40 -1.78
CA ARG A 364 -8.36 -38.10 -0.77
C ARG A 364 -7.82 -38.26 0.63
#